data_e084b68767f0ae2fd81b94fbb06fabf1
#
_entry.id   e084b68767f0ae2fd81b94fbb06fabf1
#
_cell.length_a   1.000
_cell.length_b   1.000
_cell.length_c   1.000
_cell.angle_alpha   90.00
_cell.angle_beta   90.00
_cell.angle_gamma   90.00
#
_symmetry.space_group_name_H-M   'P 1'
#
loop_
_entity.id
_entity.type
_entity.pdbx_description
1 polymer ?
#
loop_
_entity_poly.entity_id
_entity_poly.type
_entity_poly.pdbx_seq_one_letter_code
_entity_poly.pdbx_strand_id
1 'polypeptide(L)'
;MVSGNDLLATIERMLDGTRRERAKLDVALEGSSAELARVRQAELGVLSVLARLRLREIESGGLAEALDETGRQVTELLGQRAGAQAAVETEVKAAEAALAGAQKERTERHAAVAAAEEALDAAEADAQKRLTDDDAYRGRLEKARASDGVADLAEEKAQAARTDRVEKGKPYEADPLFKYLWARGFGTSQYRAGALARLFDRWVSRVCDYEPLRRDYWMLSELPARMDEHAARMRVLADEDVVAVQALEQKAAETAGVPKRGHALEEAQKELADADKTIEERDAELDALVDKRASFASGEDDLSRRCTALLSDTFRHEKMKTLRERANRTATPDDDKAVDELTAIRVEIPRLEDEAARYKALHGTHRERTVKIEEVRKRFKEHRFDAVSSEFVNSALITTLLAQLLGGQLGVPDIWDAIAKQQRFRKLAADPLFGSGRFPRVPGPWHMPGGFPKGPKGGGFRTGGGFGGGFRTGGGFGGGGFRTGGKF
;
A
#
# COMPACT_ATOMS: atom_id res chain seq x y z
N MET A 1 -7.66 -10.24 18.60
CA MET A 1 -7.42 -10.04 17.16
C MET A 1 -8.47 -9.06 16.69
N VAL A 2 -8.11 -8.16 15.81
CA VAL A 2 -9.01 -7.11 15.28
C VAL A 2 -9.02 -7.27 13.76
N SER A 3 -10.19 -7.09 13.14
CA SER A 3 -10.32 -7.20 11.69
C SER A 3 -9.59 -6.07 10.97
N GLY A 4 -9.21 -6.28 9.72
CA GLY A 4 -8.62 -5.24 8.88
C GLY A 4 -9.52 -4.03 8.74
N ASN A 5 -10.84 -4.25 8.62
CA ASN A 5 -11.83 -3.18 8.56
C ASN A 5 -11.89 -2.32 9.83
N ASP A 6 -11.80 -2.92 11.03
CA ASP A 6 -11.77 -2.15 12.28
C ASP A 6 -10.51 -1.31 12.40
N LEU A 7 -9.38 -1.82 11.90
CA LEU A 7 -8.13 -1.08 11.88
C LEU A 7 -8.18 0.05 10.85
N LEU A 8 -8.72 -0.18 9.66
CA LEU A 8 -8.96 0.86 8.67
C LEU A 8 -9.87 1.96 9.25
N ALA A 9 -10.98 1.59 9.89
CA ALA A 9 -11.88 2.55 10.57
C ALA A 9 -11.14 3.34 11.68
N THR A 10 -10.12 2.77 12.29
CA THR A 10 -9.29 3.50 13.27
C THR A 10 -8.37 4.50 12.58
N ILE A 11 -7.73 4.13 11.47
CA ILE A 11 -6.92 5.03 10.64
C ILE A 11 -7.79 6.19 10.11
N GLU A 12 -8.99 5.90 9.64
CA GLU A 12 -9.95 6.90 9.14
C GLU A 12 -10.41 7.86 10.25
N ARG A 13 -10.72 7.37 11.44
CA ARG A 13 -11.05 8.24 12.59
C ARG A 13 -9.90 9.16 12.98
N MET A 14 -8.66 8.70 12.87
CA MET A 14 -7.48 9.54 13.11
C MET A 14 -7.32 10.59 12.01
N LEU A 15 -7.54 10.23 10.75
CA LEU A 15 -7.55 11.14 9.61
C LEU A 15 -8.60 12.24 9.79
N ASP A 16 -9.84 11.86 10.14
CA ASP A 16 -10.91 12.81 10.43
C ASP A 16 -10.60 13.70 11.63
N GLY A 17 -9.90 13.17 12.63
CA GLY A 17 -9.40 13.96 13.76
C GLY A 17 -8.41 15.05 13.32
N THR A 18 -7.42 14.69 12.50
CA THR A 18 -6.44 15.65 11.98
C THR A 18 -7.08 16.70 11.06
N ARG A 19 -8.05 16.29 10.24
CA ARG A 19 -8.82 17.20 9.37
C ARG A 19 -9.64 18.20 10.19
N ARG A 20 -10.30 17.77 11.27
CA ARG A 20 -11.03 18.67 12.18
C ARG A 20 -10.12 19.68 12.88
N GLU A 21 -8.95 19.26 13.35
CA GLU A 21 -7.96 20.16 13.94
C GLU A 21 -7.43 21.16 12.90
N ARG A 22 -7.20 20.72 11.66
CA ARG A 22 -6.83 21.59 10.55
C ARG A 22 -7.94 22.63 10.27
N ALA A 23 -9.20 22.20 10.20
CA ALA A 23 -10.33 23.11 9.97
C ALA A 23 -10.43 24.20 11.07
N LYS A 24 -10.16 23.86 12.34
CA LYS A 24 -10.10 24.86 13.42
C LYS A 24 -8.96 25.86 13.21
N LEU A 25 -7.80 25.39 12.76
CA LEU A 25 -6.67 26.25 12.44
C LEU A 25 -6.93 27.12 11.21
N ASP A 26 -7.67 26.62 10.22
CA ASP A 26 -8.12 27.41 9.07
C ASP A 26 -8.99 28.60 9.51
N VAL A 27 -9.95 28.37 10.40
CA VAL A 27 -10.80 29.43 10.96
C VAL A 27 -9.97 30.43 11.77
N ALA A 28 -9.01 29.99 12.58
CA ALA A 28 -8.13 30.85 13.35
C ALA A 28 -7.21 31.67 12.44
N LEU A 29 -6.64 31.06 11.41
CA LEU A 29 -5.82 31.73 10.39
C LEU A 29 -6.64 32.77 9.62
N GLU A 30 -7.87 32.40 9.22
CA GLU A 30 -8.81 33.32 8.57
C GLU A 30 -9.07 34.56 9.43
N GLY A 31 -9.39 34.36 10.72
CA GLY A 31 -9.64 35.46 11.66
C GLY A 31 -8.42 36.39 11.84
N SER A 32 -7.24 35.79 12.10
CA SER A 32 -5.99 36.53 12.25
C SER A 32 -5.60 37.28 10.96
N SER A 33 -5.81 36.64 9.83
CA SER A 33 -5.52 37.17 8.52
C SER A 33 -6.45 38.31 8.13
N ALA A 34 -7.73 38.20 8.43
CA ALA A 34 -8.72 39.27 8.21
C ALA A 34 -8.42 40.49 9.07
N GLU A 35 -8.03 40.29 10.33
CA GLU A 35 -7.67 41.37 11.22
C GLU A 35 -6.40 42.07 10.76
N LEU A 36 -5.36 41.35 10.36
CA LEU A 36 -4.14 41.92 9.78
C LEU A 36 -4.45 42.73 8.52
N ALA A 37 -5.32 42.22 7.63
CA ALA A 37 -5.76 42.92 6.43
C ALA A 37 -6.49 44.22 6.78
N ARG A 38 -7.37 44.20 7.81
CA ARG A 38 -8.09 45.37 8.30
C ARG A 38 -7.14 46.41 8.84
N VAL A 39 -6.18 46.04 9.66
CA VAL A 39 -5.20 46.98 10.25
C VAL A 39 -4.29 47.59 9.19
N ARG A 40 -3.84 46.79 8.19
CA ARG A 40 -3.08 47.32 7.05
C ARG A 40 -3.90 48.25 6.17
N GLN A 41 -5.18 47.97 5.97
CA GLN A 41 -6.06 48.90 5.26
C GLN A 41 -6.25 50.19 6.04
N ALA A 42 -6.35 50.12 7.36
CA ALA A 42 -6.37 51.34 8.22
C ALA A 42 -5.06 52.11 8.10
N GLU A 43 -3.88 51.48 8.10
CA GLU A 43 -2.57 52.12 7.85
C GLU A 43 -2.58 52.93 6.55
N LEU A 44 -3.04 52.28 5.46
CA LEU A 44 -3.13 52.97 4.16
C LEU A 44 -4.12 54.13 4.17
N GLY A 45 -5.23 53.97 4.90
CA GLY A 45 -6.21 55.02 5.12
C GLY A 45 -5.60 56.24 5.82
N VAL A 46 -4.91 56.03 6.94
CA VAL A 46 -4.24 57.10 7.71
C VAL A 46 -3.14 57.76 6.91
N LEU A 47 -2.33 56.98 6.18
CA LEU A 47 -1.31 57.54 5.27
C LEU A 47 -1.93 58.41 4.18
N SER A 48 -3.09 58.02 3.63
CA SER A 48 -3.82 58.85 2.65
C SER A 48 -4.36 60.18 3.25
N VAL A 49 -4.80 60.14 4.52
CA VAL A 49 -5.23 61.33 5.25
C VAL A 49 -4.04 62.28 5.49
N LEU A 50 -2.91 61.76 5.98
CA LEU A 50 -1.67 62.52 6.17
C LEU A 50 -1.19 63.14 4.86
N ALA A 51 -1.27 62.39 3.75
CA ALA A 51 -0.93 62.92 2.44
C ALA A 51 -1.84 64.12 2.05
N ARG A 52 -3.16 64.01 2.25
CA ARG A 52 -4.13 65.05 1.96
C ARG A 52 -3.97 66.31 2.86
N LEU A 53 -3.68 66.11 4.14
CA LEU A 53 -3.44 67.22 5.07
C LEU A 53 -2.20 68.04 4.66
N ARG A 54 -1.14 67.33 4.22
CA ARG A 54 0.08 67.98 3.68
C ARG A 54 -0.14 68.71 2.36
N LEU A 55 -1.02 68.19 1.51
CA LEU A 55 -1.36 68.84 0.24
C LEU A 55 -1.99 70.17 0.43
N ARG A 56 -2.78 70.33 1.50
CA ARG A 56 -3.38 71.68 1.87
C ARG A 56 -2.34 72.68 2.36
N GLU A 57 -1.19 72.25 2.85
CA GLU A 57 -0.09 73.11 3.32
C GLU A 57 0.87 73.54 2.18
N ILE A 58 0.91 72.78 1.08
CA ILE A 58 1.78 73.09 -0.07
C ILE A 58 0.93 73.78 -1.16
N GLU A 59 0.74 75.03 -0.97
CA GLU A 59 0.04 75.95 -1.95
C GLU A 59 0.81 76.24 -3.23
N SER A 60 1.67 75.29 -3.72
CA SER A 60 2.40 75.50 -4.98
C SER A 60 2.28 74.32 -5.93
N GLY A 61 1.47 74.55 -6.95
CA GLY A 61 1.15 73.75 -8.10
C GLY A 61 2.15 72.66 -8.56
N GLY A 62 1.62 71.49 -8.98
CA GLY A 62 2.34 70.38 -9.57
C GLY A 62 2.49 69.19 -8.64
N LEU A 63 2.93 69.37 -7.40
CA LEU A 63 3.08 68.29 -6.44
C LEU A 63 1.73 67.82 -5.86
N ALA A 64 0.77 68.74 -5.77
CA ALA A 64 -0.60 68.50 -5.32
C ALA A 64 -1.38 67.59 -6.29
N GLU A 65 -1.26 67.80 -7.59
CA GLU A 65 -1.92 66.99 -8.61
C GLU A 65 -1.35 65.56 -8.65
N ALA A 66 -0.03 65.40 -8.54
CA ALA A 66 0.61 64.09 -8.54
C ALA A 66 0.25 63.25 -7.31
N LEU A 67 0.12 63.87 -6.13
CA LEU A 67 -0.30 63.19 -4.89
C LEU A 67 -1.79 62.87 -4.87
N ASP A 68 -2.65 63.70 -5.47
CA ASP A 68 -4.09 63.41 -5.60
C ASP A 68 -4.34 62.25 -6.60
N GLU A 69 -3.56 62.18 -7.65
CA GLU A 69 -3.56 61.06 -8.59
C GLU A 69 -3.08 59.76 -7.94
N THR A 70 -1.98 59.78 -7.19
CA THR A 70 -1.50 58.60 -6.42
C THR A 70 -2.52 58.17 -5.39
N GLY A 71 -3.19 59.08 -4.70
CA GLY A 71 -4.26 58.78 -3.76
C GLY A 71 -5.47 58.11 -4.40
N ARG A 72 -5.84 58.54 -5.62
CA ARG A 72 -6.91 57.90 -6.42
C ARG A 72 -6.52 56.51 -6.84
N GLN A 73 -5.32 56.29 -7.37
CA GLN A 73 -4.80 54.99 -7.78
C GLN A 73 -4.73 53.99 -6.62
N VAL A 74 -4.25 54.45 -5.44
CA VAL A 74 -4.22 53.60 -4.22
C VAL A 74 -5.64 53.24 -3.79
N THR A 75 -6.60 54.16 -3.82
CA THR A 75 -8.00 53.87 -3.46
C THR A 75 -8.64 52.88 -4.41
N GLU A 76 -8.36 53.00 -5.70
CA GLU A 76 -8.83 52.04 -6.72
C GLU A 76 -8.23 50.65 -6.52
N LEU A 77 -6.90 50.53 -6.30
CA LEU A 77 -6.22 49.27 -6.03
C LEU A 77 -6.73 48.62 -4.74
N LEU A 78 -7.04 49.38 -3.69
CA LEU A 78 -7.66 48.88 -2.46
C LEU A 78 -9.07 48.32 -2.72
N GLY A 79 -9.87 49.02 -3.56
CA GLY A 79 -11.18 48.55 -3.98
C GLY A 79 -11.08 47.25 -4.76
N GLN A 80 -10.15 47.15 -5.71
CA GLN A 80 -9.89 45.90 -6.46
C GLN A 80 -9.43 44.79 -5.53
N ARG A 81 -8.57 45.09 -4.56
CA ARG A 81 -8.09 44.13 -3.55
C ARG A 81 -9.23 43.59 -2.68
N ALA A 82 -10.11 44.47 -2.17
CA ALA A 82 -11.26 44.03 -1.38
C ALA A 82 -12.20 43.12 -2.20
N GLY A 83 -12.43 43.45 -3.48
CA GLY A 83 -13.20 42.58 -4.40
C GLY A 83 -12.54 41.22 -4.64
N ALA A 84 -11.22 41.22 -4.87
CA ALA A 84 -10.47 39.98 -5.07
C ALA A 84 -10.43 39.12 -3.81
N GLN A 85 -10.30 39.73 -2.63
CA GLN A 85 -10.36 38.99 -1.35
C GLN A 85 -11.73 38.36 -1.13
N ALA A 86 -12.82 39.10 -1.35
CA ALA A 86 -14.18 38.56 -1.23
C ALA A 86 -14.45 37.43 -2.20
N ALA A 87 -13.89 37.48 -3.43
CA ALA A 87 -13.97 36.41 -4.41
C ALA A 87 -13.26 35.14 -3.89
N VAL A 88 -12.04 35.25 -3.38
CA VAL A 88 -11.29 34.12 -2.79
C VAL A 88 -12.03 33.51 -1.61
N GLU A 89 -12.63 34.30 -0.73
CA GLU A 89 -13.45 33.78 0.37
C GLU A 89 -14.65 32.98 -0.13
N THR A 90 -15.27 33.42 -1.23
CA THR A 90 -16.39 32.70 -1.84
C THR A 90 -15.92 31.39 -2.48
N GLU A 91 -14.73 31.41 -3.15
CA GLU A 91 -14.10 30.23 -3.72
C GLU A 91 -13.72 29.20 -2.64
N VAL A 92 -13.16 29.65 -1.51
CA VAL A 92 -12.82 28.80 -0.36
C VAL A 92 -14.07 28.09 0.18
N LYS A 93 -15.15 28.82 0.45
CA LYS A 93 -16.41 28.23 0.93
C LYS A 93 -17.00 27.23 -0.06
N ALA A 94 -16.91 27.49 -1.36
CA ALA A 94 -17.35 26.58 -2.38
C ALA A 94 -16.49 25.31 -2.43
N ALA A 95 -15.17 25.43 -2.30
CA ALA A 95 -14.25 24.29 -2.25
C ALA A 95 -14.46 23.45 -0.99
N GLU A 96 -14.67 24.06 0.18
CA GLU A 96 -15.01 23.36 1.43
C GLU A 96 -16.32 22.55 1.29
N ALA A 97 -17.34 23.14 0.68
CA ALA A 97 -18.60 22.46 0.43
C ALA A 97 -18.45 21.30 -0.58
N ALA A 98 -17.62 21.49 -1.62
CA ALA A 98 -17.31 20.44 -2.59
C ALA A 98 -16.53 19.28 -1.94
N LEU A 99 -15.54 19.57 -1.08
CA LEU A 99 -14.80 18.58 -0.33
C LEU A 99 -15.72 17.79 0.62
N ALA A 100 -16.60 18.49 1.36
CA ALA A 100 -17.58 17.83 2.23
C ALA A 100 -18.54 16.92 1.45
N GLY A 101 -18.95 17.33 0.23
CA GLY A 101 -19.73 16.51 -0.68
C GLY A 101 -19.00 15.25 -1.13
N ALA A 102 -17.74 15.39 -1.53
CA ALA A 102 -16.90 14.26 -1.92
C ALA A 102 -16.63 13.27 -0.77
N GLN A 103 -16.45 13.79 0.46
CA GLN A 103 -16.30 12.95 1.66
C GLN A 103 -17.58 12.15 1.97
N LYS A 104 -18.75 12.76 1.77
CA LYS A 104 -20.03 12.06 1.92
C LYS A 104 -20.18 10.95 0.89
N GLU A 105 -19.91 11.26 -0.37
CA GLU A 105 -19.94 10.25 -1.46
C GLU A 105 -18.99 9.10 -1.17
N ARG A 106 -17.77 9.38 -0.75
CA ARG A 106 -16.81 8.36 -0.33
C ARG A 106 -17.37 7.44 0.77
N THR A 107 -18.08 8.01 1.75
CA THR A 107 -18.69 7.23 2.84
C THR A 107 -19.77 6.28 2.30
N GLU A 108 -20.56 6.73 1.33
CA GLU A 108 -21.58 5.92 0.66
C GLU A 108 -20.93 4.79 -0.17
N ARG A 109 -19.84 5.09 -0.92
CA ARG A 109 -19.08 4.08 -1.68
C ARG A 109 -18.40 3.06 -0.76
N HIS A 110 -17.88 3.49 0.38
CA HIS A 110 -17.31 2.58 1.37
C HIS A 110 -18.36 1.62 1.95
N ALA A 111 -19.56 2.11 2.23
CA ALA A 111 -20.68 1.26 2.66
C ALA A 111 -21.10 0.27 1.56
N ALA A 112 -21.05 0.67 0.28
CA ALA A 112 -21.33 -0.22 -0.84
C ALA A 112 -20.28 -1.34 -0.98
N VAL A 113 -19.00 -1.04 -0.76
CA VAL A 113 -17.94 -2.05 -0.72
C VAL A 113 -18.19 -3.04 0.40
N ALA A 114 -18.50 -2.58 1.63
CA ALA A 114 -18.78 -3.45 2.77
C ALA A 114 -19.97 -4.38 2.49
N ALA A 115 -21.05 -3.86 1.89
CA ALA A 115 -22.19 -4.66 1.51
C ALA A 115 -21.89 -5.69 0.41
N ALA A 116 -21.03 -5.34 -0.54
CA ALA A 116 -20.57 -6.26 -1.61
C ALA A 116 -19.66 -7.37 -1.05
N GLU A 117 -18.78 -7.06 -0.08
CA GLU A 117 -17.96 -8.05 0.64
C GLU A 117 -18.83 -9.03 1.41
N GLU A 118 -19.80 -8.55 2.20
CA GLU A 118 -20.74 -9.41 2.94
C GLU A 118 -21.56 -10.31 2.00
N ALA A 119 -21.99 -9.76 0.87
CA ALA A 119 -22.73 -10.52 -0.13
C ALA A 119 -21.86 -11.60 -0.81
N LEU A 120 -20.57 -11.35 -1.01
CA LEU A 120 -19.62 -12.32 -1.53
C LEU A 120 -19.35 -13.43 -0.50
N ASP A 121 -19.07 -13.07 0.75
CA ASP A 121 -18.85 -14.03 1.85
C ASP A 121 -20.05 -14.96 2.03
N ALA A 122 -21.27 -14.41 1.98
CA ALA A 122 -22.49 -15.20 2.06
C ALA A 122 -22.62 -16.18 0.89
N ALA A 123 -22.23 -15.77 -0.33
CA ALA A 123 -22.27 -16.66 -1.49
C ALA A 123 -21.20 -17.74 -1.40
N GLU A 124 -20.00 -17.44 -0.92
CA GLU A 124 -18.93 -18.39 -0.68
C GLU A 124 -19.36 -19.43 0.39
N ALA A 125 -19.96 -18.98 1.47
CA ALA A 125 -20.50 -19.85 2.52
C ALA A 125 -21.61 -20.78 1.98
N ASP A 126 -22.50 -20.27 1.12
CA ASP A 126 -23.54 -21.10 0.47
C ASP A 126 -22.94 -22.12 -0.49
N ALA A 127 -21.96 -21.73 -1.31
CA ALA A 127 -21.23 -22.66 -2.17
C ALA A 127 -20.52 -23.76 -1.38
N GLN A 128 -19.83 -23.39 -0.30
CA GLN A 128 -19.16 -24.34 0.59
C GLN A 128 -20.14 -25.30 1.27
N LYS A 129 -21.27 -24.78 1.74
CA LYS A 129 -22.33 -25.64 2.32
C LYS A 129 -22.84 -26.66 1.31
N ARG A 130 -23.13 -26.23 0.07
CA ARG A 130 -23.59 -27.14 -1.01
C ARG A 130 -22.56 -28.21 -1.31
N LEU A 131 -21.27 -27.88 -1.33
CA LEU A 131 -20.18 -28.84 -1.54
C LEU A 131 -20.06 -29.83 -0.37
N THR A 132 -20.18 -29.37 0.88
CA THR A 132 -20.11 -30.26 2.05
C THR A 132 -21.31 -31.21 2.15
N ASP A 133 -22.45 -30.80 1.66
CA ASP A 133 -23.66 -31.60 1.62
C ASP A 133 -23.73 -32.56 0.41
N ASP A 134 -22.85 -32.41 -0.60
CA ASP A 134 -22.80 -33.21 -1.82
C ASP A 134 -21.93 -34.46 -1.63
N ASP A 135 -22.57 -35.66 -1.61
CA ASP A 135 -21.89 -36.94 -1.51
C ASP A 135 -20.95 -37.21 -2.70
N ALA A 136 -21.32 -36.73 -3.89
CA ALA A 136 -20.48 -36.90 -5.09
C ALA A 136 -19.19 -36.08 -4.96
N TYR A 137 -19.26 -34.86 -4.40
CA TYR A 137 -18.08 -34.05 -4.11
C TYR A 137 -17.19 -34.74 -3.06
N ARG A 138 -17.78 -35.22 -1.94
CA ARG A 138 -17.01 -35.89 -0.89
C ARG A 138 -16.26 -37.11 -1.42
N GLY A 139 -16.93 -37.95 -2.21
CA GLY A 139 -16.30 -39.12 -2.83
C GLY A 139 -15.19 -38.77 -3.82
N ARG A 140 -15.37 -37.68 -4.62
CA ARG A 140 -14.32 -37.22 -5.53
C ARG A 140 -13.13 -36.62 -4.79
N LEU A 141 -13.37 -35.88 -3.71
CA LEU A 141 -12.33 -35.29 -2.87
C LEU A 141 -11.48 -36.37 -2.18
N GLU A 142 -12.13 -37.42 -1.62
CA GLU A 142 -11.40 -38.56 -1.04
C GLU A 142 -10.55 -39.27 -2.08
N LYS A 143 -11.09 -39.47 -3.28
CA LYS A 143 -10.34 -40.06 -4.38
C LYS A 143 -9.14 -39.21 -4.78
N ALA A 144 -9.31 -37.91 -4.95
CA ALA A 144 -8.22 -37.01 -5.29
C ALA A 144 -7.12 -36.97 -4.21
N ARG A 145 -7.50 -37.04 -2.95
CA ARG A 145 -6.53 -37.13 -1.82
C ARG A 145 -5.77 -38.45 -1.85
N ALA A 146 -6.46 -39.54 -2.14
CA ALA A 146 -5.84 -40.87 -2.22
C ALA A 146 -4.86 -40.94 -3.41
N SER A 147 -5.24 -40.44 -4.58
CA SER A 147 -4.40 -40.44 -5.78
C SER A 147 -3.19 -39.50 -5.63
N ASP A 148 -3.36 -38.33 -5.00
CA ASP A 148 -2.25 -37.42 -4.69
C ASP A 148 -1.24 -38.06 -3.71
N GLY A 149 -1.73 -38.72 -2.66
CA GLY A 149 -0.87 -39.47 -1.74
C GLY A 149 -0.10 -40.63 -2.41
N VAL A 150 -0.72 -41.30 -3.38
CA VAL A 150 -0.05 -42.35 -4.18
C VAL A 150 1.02 -41.73 -5.09
N ALA A 151 0.75 -40.59 -5.71
CA ALA A 151 1.71 -39.88 -6.55
C ALA A 151 2.92 -39.40 -5.74
N ASP A 152 2.68 -38.77 -4.55
CA ASP A 152 3.76 -38.34 -3.64
C ASP A 152 4.66 -39.51 -3.25
N LEU A 153 4.08 -40.67 -2.86
CA LEU A 153 4.84 -41.88 -2.53
C LEU A 153 5.62 -42.43 -3.71
N ALA A 154 5.07 -42.33 -4.92
CA ALA A 154 5.76 -42.75 -6.13
C ALA A 154 6.97 -41.85 -6.44
N GLU A 155 6.81 -40.54 -6.26
CA GLU A 155 7.91 -39.55 -6.41
C GLU A 155 9.01 -39.76 -5.36
N GLU A 156 8.66 -40.03 -4.11
CA GLU A 156 9.63 -40.33 -3.05
C GLU A 156 10.44 -41.60 -3.39
N LYS A 157 9.77 -42.64 -3.89
CA LYS A 157 10.44 -43.89 -4.33
C LYS A 157 11.33 -43.66 -5.55
N ALA A 158 10.89 -42.86 -6.50
CA ALA A 158 11.70 -42.50 -7.67
C ALA A 158 12.97 -41.74 -7.23
N GLN A 159 12.81 -40.79 -6.32
CA GLN A 159 13.95 -40.05 -5.79
C GLN A 159 14.91 -40.96 -4.99
N ALA A 160 14.40 -41.85 -4.17
CA ALA A 160 15.21 -42.83 -3.45
C ALA A 160 15.97 -43.75 -4.43
N ALA A 161 15.34 -44.20 -5.50
CA ALA A 161 15.99 -45.01 -6.53
C ALA A 161 17.11 -44.27 -7.26
N ARG A 162 16.95 -42.97 -7.53
CA ARG A 162 18.02 -42.11 -8.09
C ARG A 162 19.21 -41.98 -7.12
N THR A 163 18.91 -41.76 -5.84
CA THR A 163 19.94 -41.68 -4.80
C THR A 163 20.69 -43.01 -4.67
N ASP A 164 19.97 -44.12 -4.61
CA ASP A 164 20.53 -45.47 -4.58
C ASP A 164 21.40 -45.75 -5.80
N ARG A 165 20.97 -45.34 -7.01
CA ARG A 165 21.77 -45.47 -8.22
C ARG A 165 23.10 -44.74 -8.10
N VAL A 166 23.12 -43.53 -7.57
CA VAL A 166 24.34 -42.73 -7.39
C VAL A 166 25.23 -43.32 -6.32
N GLU A 167 24.68 -43.70 -5.18
CA GLU A 167 25.48 -44.18 -4.04
C GLU A 167 25.97 -45.64 -4.23
N LYS A 168 25.04 -46.56 -4.54
CA LYS A 168 25.32 -47.97 -4.70
C LYS A 168 25.97 -48.32 -6.04
N GLY A 169 25.90 -47.42 -7.02
CA GLY A 169 26.59 -47.53 -8.31
C GLY A 169 28.09 -47.30 -8.24
N LYS A 170 28.55 -46.48 -7.27
CA LYS A 170 29.98 -46.11 -7.13
C LYS A 170 30.94 -47.31 -7.09
N PRO A 171 30.72 -48.40 -6.34
CA PRO A 171 31.61 -49.57 -6.32
C PRO A 171 31.77 -50.23 -7.69
N TYR A 172 30.66 -50.38 -8.45
CA TYR A 172 30.67 -50.96 -9.79
C TYR A 172 31.42 -50.06 -10.79
N GLU A 173 31.24 -48.76 -10.68
CA GLU A 173 31.90 -47.78 -11.53
C GLU A 173 33.37 -47.57 -11.17
N ALA A 174 33.79 -47.89 -9.97
CA ALA A 174 35.17 -47.87 -9.54
C ALA A 174 35.96 -49.12 -9.97
N ASP A 175 35.30 -50.26 -10.22
CA ASP A 175 35.97 -51.50 -10.66
C ASP A 175 36.29 -51.46 -12.16
N PRO A 176 37.59 -51.40 -12.53
CA PRO A 176 37.99 -51.33 -13.92
C PRO A 176 37.65 -52.60 -14.72
N LEU A 177 37.64 -53.79 -14.07
CA LEU A 177 37.34 -55.06 -14.74
C LEU A 177 35.84 -55.17 -15.03
N PHE A 178 35.00 -54.76 -14.08
CA PHE A 178 33.57 -54.65 -14.28
C PHE A 178 33.21 -53.67 -15.42
N LYS A 179 33.76 -52.45 -15.36
CA LYS A 179 33.54 -51.44 -16.43
C LYS A 179 33.98 -51.90 -17.81
N TYR A 180 35.09 -52.60 -17.90
CA TYR A 180 35.57 -53.14 -19.15
C TYR A 180 34.57 -54.11 -19.78
N LEU A 181 34.08 -55.08 -18.99
CA LEU A 181 33.10 -56.09 -19.46
C LEU A 181 31.73 -55.45 -19.73
N TRP A 182 31.32 -54.50 -18.91
CA TRP A 182 30.06 -53.79 -19.07
C TRP A 182 30.05 -52.96 -20.37
N ALA A 183 31.08 -52.19 -20.63
CA ALA A 183 31.22 -51.38 -21.86
C ALA A 183 31.20 -52.25 -23.14
N ARG A 184 31.67 -53.49 -23.05
CA ARG A 184 31.66 -54.44 -24.16
C ARG A 184 30.35 -55.22 -24.28
N GLY A 185 29.42 -55.02 -23.37
CA GLY A 185 28.15 -55.75 -23.33
C GLY A 185 28.32 -57.25 -23.11
N PHE A 186 29.37 -57.71 -22.35
CA PHE A 186 29.61 -59.11 -22.10
C PHE A 186 28.41 -59.80 -21.44
N GLY A 187 28.04 -60.99 -21.93
CA GLY A 187 26.84 -61.69 -21.45
C GLY A 187 25.51 -61.17 -22.00
N THR A 188 25.51 -60.23 -22.94
CA THR A 188 24.31 -59.75 -23.64
C THR A 188 24.29 -60.15 -25.11
N SER A 189 23.15 -60.07 -25.79
CA SER A 189 23.02 -60.28 -27.24
C SER A 189 23.82 -59.30 -28.10
N GLN A 190 24.25 -58.20 -27.55
CA GLN A 190 25.06 -57.20 -28.25
C GLN A 190 26.57 -57.46 -28.19
N TYR A 191 26.99 -58.43 -27.38
CA TYR A 191 28.40 -58.76 -27.21
C TYR A 191 29.01 -59.34 -28.51
N ARG A 192 30.04 -58.67 -29.06
CA ARG A 192 30.76 -59.08 -30.26
C ARG A 192 32.26 -59.05 -29.98
N ALA A 193 32.91 -60.22 -30.07
CA ALA A 193 34.35 -60.34 -29.87
C ALA A 193 34.92 -61.52 -30.65
N GLY A 194 36.20 -61.42 -31.04
CA GLY A 194 36.95 -62.53 -31.65
C GLY A 194 37.24 -63.69 -30.66
N ALA A 195 37.65 -64.87 -31.15
CA ALA A 195 37.83 -66.05 -30.33
C ALA A 195 38.80 -65.88 -29.14
N LEU A 196 39.92 -65.23 -29.34
CA LEU A 196 40.92 -64.95 -28.29
C LEU A 196 40.34 -63.96 -27.24
N ALA A 197 39.71 -62.85 -27.69
CA ALA A 197 39.10 -61.90 -26.77
C ALA A 197 37.99 -62.51 -25.92
N ARG A 198 37.17 -63.43 -26.48
CA ARG A 198 36.15 -64.20 -25.74
C ARG A 198 36.75 -65.02 -24.62
N LEU A 199 37.92 -65.61 -24.83
CA LEU A 199 38.58 -66.46 -23.86
C LEU A 199 39.09 -65.61 -22.67
N PHE A 200 39.71 -64.47 -22.97
CA PHE A 200 40.14 -63.53 -21.94
C PHE A 200 38.96 -62.87 -21.22
N ASP A 201 37.93 -62.41 -21.91
CA ASP A 201 36.75 -61.80 -21.28
C ASP A 201 36.04 -62.82 -20.39
N ARG A 202 36.00 -64.08 -20.73
CA ARG A 202 35.45 -65.18 -19.87
C ARG A 202 36.31 -65.39 -18.62
N TRP A 203 37.62 -65.30 -18.74
CA TRP A 203 38.49 -65.37 -17.57
C TRP A 203 38.32 -64.10 -16.65
N VAL A 204 38.32 -62.94 -17.20
CA VAL A 204 38.06 -61.70 -16.44
C VAL A 204 36.70 -61.74 -15.74
N SER A 205 35.66 -62.27 -16.41
CA SER A 205 34.31 -62.36 -15.81
C SER A 205 34.25 -63.26 -14.60
N ARG A 206 35.12 -64.29 -14.53
CA ARG A 206 35.24 -65.16 -13.36
C ARG A 206 36.02 -64.52 -12.22
N VAL A 207 37.05 -63.73 -12.57
CA VAL A 207 37.89 -63.05 -11.58
C VAL A 207 37.09 -61.97 -10.81
N CYS A 208 36.19 -61.25 -11.47
CA CYS A 208 35.38 -60.18 -10.87
C CYS A 208 33.94 -60.60 -10.58
N ASP A 209 33.58 -61.91 -10.61
CA ASP A 209 32.20 -62.37 -10.41
C ASP A 209 31.16 -61.58 -11.21
N TYR A 210 31.44 -61.31 -12.48
CA TYR A 210 30.70 -60.36 -13.33
C TYR A 210 29.20 -60.64 -13.46
N GLU A 211 28.79 -61.89 -13.55
CA GLU A 211 27.41 -62.28 -13.82
C GLU A 211 26.39 -61.79 -12.76
N PRO A 212 26.60 -61.99 -11.45
CA PRO A 212 25.73 -61.43 -10.44
C PRO A 212 25.84 -59.92 -10.42
N LEU A 213 27.04 -59.36 -10.46
CA LEU A 213 27.26 -57.90 -10.41
C LEU A 213 26.61 -57.18 -11.61
N ARG A 214 26.63 -57.82 -12.82
CA ARG A 214 25.96 -57.30 -14.01
C ARG A 214 24.45 -57.19 -13.81
N ARG A 215 23.82 -58.17 -13.23
CA ARG A 215 22.38 -58.17 -12.98
C ARG A 215 22.00 -57.08 -11.96
N ASP A 216 22.76 -57.00 -10.90
CA ASP A 216 22.51 -56.02 -9.85
C ASP A 216 22.71 -54.58 -10.38
N TYR A 217 23.81 -54.32 -11.09
CA TYR A 217 24.07 -53.03 -11.68
C TYR A 217 23.07 -52.65 -12.78
N TRP A 218 22.63 -53.61 -13.60
CA TRP A 218 21.57 -53.38 -14.58
C TRP A 218 20.27 -52.98 -13.91
N MET A 219 19.88 -53.70 -12.85
CA MET A 219 18.68 -53.39 -12.08
C MET A 219 18.78 -52.01 -11.43
N LEU A 220 19.93 -51.69 -10.85
CA LEU A 220 20.20 -50.40 -10.25
C LEU A 220 20.18 -49.28 -11.29
N SER A 221 20.53 -49.54 -12.52
CA SER A 221 20.54 -48.55 -13.62
C SER A 221 19.15 -48.34 -14.25
N GLU A 222 18.34 -49.39 -14.37
CA GLU A 222 17.01 -49.35 -14.98
C GLU A 222 15.90 -48.89 -13.99
N LEU A 223 16.07 -49.22 -12.70
CA LEU A 223 15.05 -48.95 -11.69
C LEU A 223 14.65 -47.47 -11.58
N PRO A 224 15.59 -46.49 -11.57
CA PRO A 224 15.22 -45.07 -11.49
C PRO A 224 14.31 -44.65 -12.65
N ALA A 225 14.66 -45.00 -13.88
CA ALA A 225 13.86 -44.64 -15.05
C ALA A 225 12.42 -45.24 -14.98
N ARG A 226 12.30 -46.47 -14.53
CA ARG A 226 10.99 -47.11 -14.34
C ARG A 226 10.17 -46.48 -13.21
N MET A 227 10.83 -46.10 -12.12
CA MET A 227 10.19 -45.38 -11.01
C MET A 227 9.77 -43.97 -11.43
N ASP A 228 10.58 -43.29 -12.22
CA ASP A 228 10.24 -41.98 -12.78
C ASP A 228 9.02 -42.05 -13.72
N GLU A 229 8.98 -43.01 -14.61
CA GLU A 229 7.82 -43.26 -15.48
C GLU A 229 6.56 -43.60 -14.67
N HIS A 230 6.71 -44.36 -13.58
CA HIS A 230 5.60 -44.69 -12.70
C HIS A 230 5.12 -43.44 -11.94
N ALA A 231 6.02 -42.68 -11.36
CA ALA A 231 5.70 -41.44 -10.64
C ALA A 231 5.00 -40.43 -11.56
N ALA A 232 5.51 -40.25 -12.78
CA ALA A 232 4.88 -39.37 -13.76
C ALA A 232 3.44 -39.80 -14.10
N ARG A 233 3.19 -41.11 -14.27
CA ARG A 233 1.84 -41.62 -14.52
C ARG A 233 0.90 -41.39 -13.32
N MET A 234 1.39 -41.62 -12.10
CA MET A 234 0.59 -41.43 -10.90
C MET A 234 0.27 -39.92 -10.71
N ARG A 235 1.20 -39.04 -11.03
CA ARG A 235 0.97 -37.59 -10.98
C ARG A 235 -0.11 -37.17 -11.97
N VAL A 236 -0.07 -37.64 -13.21
CA VAL A 236 -1.12 -37.32 -14.20
C VAL A 236 -2.51 -37.76 -13.72
N LEU A 237 -2.62 -38.99 -13.15
CA LEU A 237 -3.89 -39.45 -12.61
C LEU A 237 -4.38 -38.63 -11.42
N ALA A 238 -3.47 -38.21 -10.54
CA ALA A 238 -3.79 -37.34 -9.44
C ALA A 238 -4.28 -35.97 -9.93
N ASP A 239 -3.60 -35.37 -10.92
CA ASP A 239 -3.98 -34.11 -11.53
C ASP A 239 -5.38 -34.17 -12.19
N GLU A 240 -5.70 -35.28 -12.87
CA GLU A 240 -7.05 -35.53 -13.44
C GLU A 240 -8.13 -35.58 -12.35
N ASP A 241 -7.86 -36.27 -11.23
CA ASP A 241 -8.80 -36.34 -10.10
C ASP A 241 -8.98 -34.95 -9.44
N VAL A 242 -7.91 -34.16 -9.33
CA VAL A 242 -7.97 -32.76 -8.84
C VAL A 242 -8.82 -31.88 -9.76
N VAL A 243 -8.63 -31.98 -11.07
CA VAL A 243 -9.42 -31.22 -12.05
C VAL A 243 -10.91 -31.57 -11.93
N ALA A 244 -11.23 -32.88 -11.68
CA ALA A 244 -12.61 -33.28 -11.49
C ALA A 244 -13.25 -32.67 -10.21
N VAL A 245 -12.49 -32.51 -9.13
CA VAL A 245 -12.94 -31.79 -7.91
C VAL A 245 -13.14 -30.33 -8.20
N GLN A 246 -12.18 -29.67 -8.85
CA GLN A 246 -12.26 -28.26 -9.20
C GLN A 246 -13.47 -27.92 -10.07
N ALA A 247 -13.85 -28.82 -10.98
CA ALA A 247 -15.04 -28.64 -11.81
C ALA A 247 -16.33 -28.62 -10.98
N LEU A 248 -16.43 -29.44 -9.91
CA LEU A 248 -17.56 -29.40 -8.98
C LEU A 248 -17.54 -28.10 -8.12
N GLU A 249 -16.38 -27.69 -7.66
CA GLU A 249 -16.21 -26.44 -6.92
C GLU A 249 -16.62 -25.22 -7.77
N GLN A 250 -16.15 -25.16 -9.01
CA GLN A 250 -16.53 -24.11 -9.94
C GLN A 250 -18.04 -24.07 -10.18
N LYS A 251 -18.65 -25.24 -10.40
CA LYS A 251 -20.11 -25.33 -10.60
C LYS A 251 -20.89 -24.86 -9.35
N ALA A 252 -20.41 -25.20 -8.15
CA ALA A 252 -21.03 -24.75 -6.91
C ALA A 252 -20.90 -23.24 -6.76
N ALA A 253 -19.72 -22.67 -7.06
CA ALA A 253 -19.47 -21.25 -7.05
C ALA A 253 -20.35 -20.48 -8.05
N GLU A 254 -20.46 -20.95 -9.27
CA GLU A 254 -21.33 -20.37 -10.30
C GLU A 254 -22.81 -20.41 -9.87
N THR A 255 -23.24 -21.54 -9.29
CA THR A 255 -24.63 -21.71 -8.79
C THR A 255 -24.93 -20.78 -7.61
N ALA A 256 -23.98 -20.56 -6.71
CA ALA A 256 -24.10 -19.60 -5.60
C ALA A 256 -23.93 -18.13 -6.05
N GLY A 257 -23.52 -17.91 -7.30
CA GLY A 257 -23.34 -16.56 -7.87
C GLY A 257 -22.07 -15.86 -7.41
N VAL A 258 -21.05 -16.58 -6.93
CA VAL A 258 -19.78 -16.03 -6.46
C VAL A 258 -19.09 -15.17 -7.53
N PRO A 259 -18.96 -15.58 -8.82
CA PRO A 259 -18.30 -14.75 -9.82
C PRO A 259 -18.99 -13.39 -10.03
N LYS A 260 -20.33 -13.40 -10.05
CA LYS A 260 -21.11 -12.16 -10.21
C LYS A 260 -20.89 -11.20 -9.04
N ARG A 261 -20.80 -11.72 -7.81
CA ARG A 261 -20.59 -10.90 -6.61
C ARG A 261 -19.15 -10.43 -6.49
N GLY A 262 -18.19 -11.25 -6.95
CA GLY A 262 -16.80 -10.84 -7.10
C GLY A 262 -16.64 -9.64 -8.02
N HIS A 263 -17.28 -9.66 -9.20
CA HIS A 263 -17.28 -8.50 -10.10
C HIS A 263 -17.96 -7.27 -9.48
N ALA A 264 -19.08 -7.44 -8.79
CA ALA A 264 -19.74 -6.32 -8.11
C ALA A 264 -18.84 -5.70 -7.02
N LEU A 265 -18.07 -6.51 -6.30
CA LEU A 265 -17.10 -6.02 -5.34
C LEU A 265 -15.94 -5.27 -6.02
N GLU A 266 -15.42 -5.78 -7.13
CA GLU A 266 -14.37 -5.10 -7.91
C GLU A 266 -14.85 -3.73 -8.43
N GLU A 267 -16.09 -3.64 -8.93
CA GLU A 267 -16.70 -2.40 -9.37
C GLU A 267 -16.86 -1.41 -8.21
N ALA A 268 -17.40 -1.87 -7.06
CA ALA A 268 -17.55 -1.02 -5.88
C ALA A 268 -16.20 -0.52 -5.34
N GLN A 269 -15.16 -1.36 -5.34
CA GLN A 269 -13.80 -0.97 -4.95
C GLN A 269 -13.21 0.08 -5.90
N LYS A 270 -13.46 -0.05 -7.20
CA LYS A 270 -13.04 0.94 -8.18
C LYS A 270 -13.73 2.29 -7.95
N GLU A 271 -15.05 2.28 -7.75
CA GLU A 271 -15.81 3.50 -7.46
C GLU A 271 -15.33 4.19 -6.18
N LEU A 272 -14.97 3.42 -5.15
CA LEU A 272 -14.37 3.96 -3.92
C LEU A 272 -12.99 4.59 -4.19
N ALA A 273 -12.17 3.95 -5.02
CA ALA A 273 -10.86 4.50 -5.39
C ALA A 273 -10.99 5.80 -6.20
N ASP A 274 -11.97 5.90 -7.09
CA ASP A 274 -12.27 7.12 -7.84
C ASP A 274 -12.77 8.24 -6.89
N ALA A 275 -13.58 7.92 -5.89
CA ALA A 275 -14.00 8.87 -4.86
C ALA A 275 -12.82 9.35 -3.99
N ASP A 276 -11.90 8.45 -3.61
CA ASP A 276 -10.69 8.81 -2.88
C ASP A 276 -9.82 9.80 -3.69
N LYS A 277 -9.68 9.56 -5.00
CA LYS A 277 -8.95 10.47 -5.90
C LYS A 277 -9.62 11.84 -6.00
N THR A 278 -10.95 11.86 -6.08
CA THR A 278 -11.70 13.11 -6.09
C THR A 278 -11.45 13.93 -4.82
N ILE A 279 -11.39 13.27 -3.65
CA ILE A 279 -11.06 13.95 -2.39
C ILE A 279 -9.65 14.53 -2.43
N GLU A 280 -8.65 13.78 -2.94
CA GLU A 280 -7.27 14.27 -3.07
C GLU A 280 -7.21 15.53 -3.95
N GLU A 281 -7.93 15.54 -5.07
CA GLU A 281 -8.01 16.70 -5.97
C GLU A 281 -8.68 17.90 -5.30
N ARG A 282 -9.79 17.71 -4.57
CA ARG A 282 -10.49 18.79 -3.86
C ARG A 282 -9.70 19.33 -2.66
N ASP A 283 -8.98 18.46 -1.94
CA ASP A 283 -8.08 18.89 -0.86
C ASP A 283 -6.95 19.78 -1.41
N ALA A 284 -6.35 19.39 -2.54
CA ALA A 284 -5.30 20.20 -3.17
C ALA A 284 -5.83 21.57 -3.68
N GLU A 285 -7.06 21.57 -4.23
CA GLU A 285 -7.73 22.81 -4.66
C GLU A 285 -7.99 23.74 -3.46
N LEU A 286 -8.51 23.21 -2.35
CA LEU A 286 -8.75 23.94 -1.12
C LEU A 286 -7.44 24.51 -0.55
N ASP A 287 -6.37 23.71 -0.51
CA ASP A 287 -5.06 24.16 -0.03
C ASP A 287 -4.53 25.34 -0.83
N ALA A 288 -4.64 25.30 -2.17
CA ALA A 288 -4.22 26.39 -3.04
C ALA A 288 -5.02 27.70 -2.77
N LEU A 289 -6.33 27.56 -2.54
CA LEU A 289 -7.19 28.69 -2.22
C LEU A 289 -6.90 29.26 -0.82
N VAL A 290 -6.62 28.43 0.17
CA VAL A 290 -6.19 28.85 1.52
C VAL A 290 -4.85 29.58 1.45
N ASP A 291 -3.88 29.09 0.68
CA ASP A 291 -2.60 29.77 0.47
C ASP A 291 -2.80 31.13 -0.22
N LYS A 292 -3.71 31.21 -1.21
CA LYS A 292 -4.07 32.48 -1.87
C LYS A 292 -4.72 33.46 -0.89
N ARG A 293 -5.64 32.99 -0.02
CA ARG A 293 -6.23 33.80 1.05
C ARG A 293 -5.17 34.32 2.03
N ALA A 294 -4.25 33.43 2.42
CA ALA A 294 -3.15 33.81 3.31
C ALA A 294 -2.24 34.92 2.70
N SER A 295 -2.02 34.91 1.39
CA SER A 295 -1.25 35.95 0.70
C SER A 295 -1.94 37.35 0.77
N PHE A 296 -3.28 37.39 0.71
CA PHE A 296 -4.03 38.63 0.93
C PHE A 296 -3.88 39.10 2.37
N ALA A 297 -3.90 38.20 3.33
CA ALA A 297 -3.78 38.54 4.74
C ALA A 297 -2.38 39.07 5.11
N SER A 298 -1.33 38.40 4.60
CA SER A 298 0.05 38.87 4.81
C SER A 298 0.42 40.11 4.03
N GLY A 299 -0.46 40.60 3.12
CA GLY A 299 -0.14 41.74 2.23
C GLY A 299 0.95 41.40 1.21
N GLU A 300 1.21 40.12 0.97
CA GLU A 300 2.12 39.63 -0.07
C GLU A 300 1.44 39.48 -1.43
N ASP A 301 0.15 39.82 -1.52
CA ASP A 301 -0.59 39.88 -2.79
C ASP A 301 -0.06 40.98 -3.71
N ASP A 302 -0.24 40.82 -4.99
CA ASP A 302 0.27 41.73 -6.01
C ASP A 302 -0.31 43.15 -5.89
N LEU A 303 -1.58 43.26 -5.50
CA LEU A 303 -2.25 44.56 -5.30
C LEU A 303 -1.68 45.30 -4.10
N SER A 304 -1.44 44.60 -2.98
CA SER A 304 -0.78 45.18 -1.81
C SER A 304 0.65 45.65 -2.13
N ARG A 305 1.41 44.83 -2.88
CA ARG A 305 2.77 45.21 -3.32
C ARG A 305 2.75 46.46 -4.20
N ARG A 306 1.80 46.59 -5.12
CA ARG A 306 1.63 47.78 -5.96
C ARG A 306 1.25 49.00 -5.14
N CYS A 307 0.30 48.89 -4.20
CA CYS A 307 -0.05 49.96 -3.27
C CYS A 307 1.15 50.41 -2.47
N THR A 308 1.92 49.46 -1.91
CA THR A 308 3.11 49.77 -1.11
C THR A 308 4.18 50.45 -1.96
N ALA A 309 4.39 50.00 -3.21
CA ALA A 309 5.34 50.60 -4.14
C ALA A 309 4.96 52.09 -4.45
N LEU A 310 3.70 52.33 -4.80
CA LEU A 310 3.20 53.70 -5.06
C LEU A 310 3.36 54.62 -3.86
N LEU A 311 2.99 54.15 -2.67
CA LEU A 311 3.14 54.90 -1.43
C LEU A 311 4.60 55.08 -1.02
N SER A 312 5.45 54.05 -1.15
CA SER A 312 6.86 54.17 -0.81
C SER A 312 7.61 55.09 -1.73
N ASP A 313 7.23 55.21 -3.00
CA ASP A 313 7.83 56.12 -3.95
C ASP A 313 7.46 57.56 -3.61
N THR A 314 6.24 57.75 -3.11
CA THR A 314 5.75 59.09 -2.67
C THR A 314 6.36 59.54 -1.33
N PHE A 315 6.61 58.58 -0.40
CA PHE A 315 7.14 58.88 0.95
C PHE A 315 8.59 58.45 1.18
N ARG A 316 9.36 58.16 0.14
CA ARG A 316 10.71 57.58 0.17
C ARG A 316 11.74 58.36 0.99
N HIS A 317 11.44 59.58 1.30
CA HIS A 317 12.40 60.51 1.97
C HIS A 317 12.03 60.92 3.39
N GLU A 318 10.91 60.40 3.98
CA GLU A 318 10.51 60.86 5.32
C GLU A 318 10.47 59.77 6.37
N LYS A 319 11.38 59.83 7.35
CA LYS A 319 11.38 58.99 8.56
C LYS A 319 10.25 59.39 9.50
N MET A 320 9.63 58.43 10.23
CA MET A 320 8.58 58.71 11.25
C MET A 320 8.95 59.80 12.24
N LYS A 321 10.24 59.91 12.58
CA LYS A 321 10.74 60.96 13.46
C LYS A 321 10.56 62.38 12.86
N THR A 322 10.82 62.52 11.56
CA THR A 322 10.60 63.75 10.81
C THR A 322 9.12 64.06 10.61
N LEU A 323 8.28 63.05 10.45
CA LEU A 323 6.83 63.19 10.38
C LEU A 323 6.28 63.72 11.70
N ARG A 324 6.74 63.24 12.84
CA ARG A 324 6.33 63.62 14.18
C ARG A 324 6.87 65.05 14.56
N GLU A 325 8.11 65.35 14.21
CA GLU A 325 8.71 66.68 14.43
C GLU A 325 8.03 67.76 13.59
N ARG A 326 7.49 67.43 12.43
CA ARG A 326 6.73 68.37 11.59
C ARG A 326 5.27 68.46 12.03
N ALA A 327 4.60 67.42 12.44
CA ALA A 327 3.26 67.47 13.02
C ALA A 327 3.21 68.32 14.25
N ASN A 328 4.25 68.26 15.12
CA ASN A 328 4.38 69.13 16.29
C ASN A 328 4.61 70.62 15.94
N ARG A 329 4.89 70.97 14.70
CA ARG A 329 5.07 72.37 14.22
C ARG A 329 3.86 72.94 13.49
N THR A 330 2.89 72.09 13.17
CA THR A 330 1.64 72.50 12.51
C THR A 330 0.58 72.81 13.53
N ALA A 331 -0.24 73.82 13.24
CA ALA A 331 -1.27 74.35 14.17
C ALA A 331 -2.58 73.51 14.13
N THR A 332 -2.61 72.40 13.42
CA THR A 332 -3.82 71.54 13.22
C THR A 332 -3.79 70.29 14.08
N PRO A 333 -4.76 70.05 14.98
CA PRO A 333 -4.79 68.87 15.85
C PRO A 333 -5.08 67.59 15.10
N ASP A 334 -5.39 67.67 13.81
CA ASP A 334 -5.73 66.46 12.99
C ASP A 334 -4.49 65.69 12.49
N ASP A 335 -3.35 66.40 12.32
CA ASP A 335 -2.05 65.77 11.97
C ASP A 335 -1.50 64.95 13.13
N ASP A 336 -1.61 65.48 14.37
CA ASP A 336 -1.14 64.78 15.56
C ASP A 336 -1.94 63.48 15.78
N LYS A 337 -3.27 63.52 15.61
CA LYS A 337 -4.14 62.37 15.71
C LYS A 337 -3.78 61.32 14.68
N ALA A 338 -3.57 61.72 13.42
CA ALA A 338 -3.22 60.77 12.35
C ALA A 338 -1.84 60.14 12.57
N VAL A 339 -0.85 60.87 13.11
CA VAL A 339 0.47 60.34 13.44
C VAL A 339 0.41 59.36 14.64
N ASP A 340 -0.39 59.70 15.66
CA ASP A 340 -0.59 58.81 16.82
C ASP A 340 -1.32 57.53 16.42
N GLU A 341 -2.36 57.62 15.59
CA GLU A 341 -3.07 56.47 15.02
C GLU A 341 -2.14 55.58 14.16
N LEU A 342 -1.32 56.21 13.29
CA LEU A 342 -0.32 55.45 12.49
C LEU A 342 0.71 54.76 13.39
N THR A 343 1.10 55.41 14.50
CA THR A 343 2.04 54.81 15.45
C THR A 343 1.43 53.61 16.14
N ALA A 344 0.18 53.68 16.59
CA ALA A 344 -0.56 52.56 17.19
C ALA A 344 -0.69 51.40 16.21
N ILE A 345 -1.11 51.66 14.98
CA ILE A 345 -1.24 50.67 13.89
C ILE A 345 0.10 49.97 13.63
N ARG A 346 1.21 50.68 13.55
CA ARG A 346 2.54 50.10 13.29
C ARG A 346 3.10 49.27 14.45
N VAL A 347 2.57 49.42 15.65
CA VAL A 347 2.88 48.52 16.77
C VAL A 347 2.05 47.25 16.71
N GLU A 348 0.84 47.33 16.18
CA GLU A 348 -0.08 46.21 16.12
C GLU A 348 0.21 45.22 14.95
N ILE A 349 0.66 45.75 13.80
CA ILE A 349 0.98 44.96 12.61
C ILE A 349 1.96 43.81 12.92
N PRO A 350 3.16 43.99 13.51
CA PRO A 350 4.09 42.91 13.79
C PRO A 350 3.52 41.85 14.70
N ARG A 351 2.67 42.22 15.67
CA ARG A 351 2.00 41.26 16.56
C ARG A 351 1.07 40.34 15.79
N LEU A 352 0.25 40.92 14.89
CA LEU A 352 -0.68 40.16 14.06
C LEU A 352 0.06 39.33 13.00
N GLU A 353 1.18 39.83 12.47
CA GLU A 353 2.05 39.05 11.56
C GLU A 353 2.64 37.82 12.26
N ASP A 354 3.15 37.98 13.48
CA ASP A 354 3.66 36.88 14.29
C ASP A 354 2.56 35.85 14.62
N GLU A 355 1.35 36.32 14.91
CA GLU A 355 0.20 35.46 15.19
C GLU A 355 -0.21 34.67 13.94
N ALA A 356 -0.36 35.31 12.79
CA ALA A 356 -0.66 34.67 11.52
C ALA A 356 0.44 33.65 11.11
N ALA A 357 1.72 34.00 11.30
CA ALA A 357 2.84 33.11 11.04
C ALA A 357 2.81 31.86 11.92
N ARG A 358 2.42 31.99 13.20
CA ARG A 358 2.25 30.83 14.11
C ARG A 358 1.13 29.91 13.63
N TYR A 359 -0.04 30.45 13.27
CA TYR A 359 -1.13 29.65 12.73
C TYR A 359 -0.76 28.99 11.40
N LYS A 360 -0.05 29.69 10.51
CA LYS A 360 0.45 29.12 9.25
C LYS A 360 1.43 27.96 9.49
N ALA A 361 2.33 28.08 10.45
CA ALA A 361 3.27 27.01 10.81
C ALA A 361 2.54 25.78 11.39
N LEU A 362 1.55 25.99 12.27
CA LEU A 362 0.73 24.93 12.83
C LEU A 362 -0.09 24.21 11.74
N HIS A 363 -0.70 24.98 10.84
CA HIS A 363 -1.42 24.44 9.68
C HIS A 363 -0.51 23.55 8.82
N GLY A 364 0.71 24.01 8.50
CA GLY A 364 1.71 23.21 7.78
C GLY A 364 2.03 21.89 8.48
N THR A 365 2.21 21.92 9.80
CA THR A 365 2.46 20.69 10.58
C THR A 365 1.27 19.72 10.53
N HIS A 366 0.04 20.21 10.63
CA HIS A 366 -1.15 19.35 10.53
C HIS A 366 -1.36 18.81 9.12
N ARG A 367 -1.04 19.58 8.08
CA ARG A 367 -1.04 19.11 6.69
C ARG A 367 -0.08 17.94 6.49
N GLU A 368 1.16 18.06 6.97
CA GLU A 368 2.13 16.95 6.90
C GLU A 368 1.65 15.69 7.63
N ARG A 369 1.00 15.86 8.79
CA ARG A 369 0.40 14.73 9.54
C ARG A 369 -0.70 14.05 8.74
N THR A 370 -1.57 14.83 8.10
CA THR A 370 -2.64 14.31 7.24
C THR A 370 -2.07 13.50 6.10
N VAL A 371 -1.09 14.04 5.37
CA VAL A 371 -0.43 13.33 4.25
C VAL A 371 0.20 12.01 4.70
N LYS A 372 0.86 11.98 5.87
CA LYS A 372 1.45 10.75 6.41
C LYS A 372 0.41 9.68 6.72
N ILE A 373 -0.73 10.05 7.31
CA ILE A 373 -1.81 9.09 7.59
C ILE A 373 -2.46 8.60 6.30
N GLU A 374 -2.67 9.48 5.33
CA GLU A 374 -3.20 9.12 4.01
C GLU A 374 -2.29 8.14 3.28
N GLU A 375 -0.97 8.32 3.36
CA GLU A 375 -0.02 7.36 2.81
C GLU A 375 -0.13 5.99 3.49
N VAL A 376 -0.29 5.94 4.82
CA VAL A 376 -0.54 4.68 5.54
C VAL A 376 -1.85 4.06 5.08
N ARG A 377 -2.94 4.84 4.99
CA ARG A 377 -4.25 4.38 4.51
C ARG A 377 -4.16 3.83 3.09
N LYS A 378 -3.49 4.54 2.18
CA LYS A 378 -3.29 4.13 0.80
C LYS A 378 -2.56 2.79 0.71
N ARG A 379 -1.44 2.64 1.39
CA ARG A 379 -0.70 1.38 1.47
C ARG A 379 -1.53 0.25 2.08
N PHE A 380 -2.35 0.56 3.09
CA PHE A 380 -3.23 -0.41 3.74
C PHE A 380 -4.24 -1.00 2.75
N LYS A 381 -4.85 -0.16 1.92
CA LYS A 381 -5.77 -0.56 0.85
C LYS A 381 -5.06 -1.27 -0.30
N GLU A 382 -3.91 -0.77 -0.76
CA GLU A 382 -3.12 -1.39 -1.83
C GLU A 382 -2.74 -2.84 -1.51
N HIS A 383 -2.46 -3.14 -0.24
CA HIS A 383 -2.12 -4.48 0.22
C HIS A 383 -3.35 -5.30 0.65
N ARG A 384 -4.57 -4.77 0.45
CA ARG A 384 -5.84 -5.41 0.83
C ARG A 384 -5.90 -5.85 2.30
N PHE A 385 -5.29 -5.05 3.17
CA PHE A 385 -5.33 -5.29 4.61
C PHE A 385 -6.70 -4.97 5.23
N ASP A 386 -7.57 -4.31 4.49
CA ASP A 386 -8.98 -4.05 4.75
C ASP A 386 -9.92 -5.23 4.40
N ALA A 387 -9.42 -6.27 3.75
CA ALA A 387 -10.22 -7.44 3.41
C ALA A 387 -10.76 -8.13 4.68
N VAL A 388 -11.97 -8.70 4.59
CA VAL A 388 -12.66 -9.42 5.69
C VAL A 388 -11.80 -10.56 6.26
N SER A 389 -10.97 -11.16 5.42
CA SER A 389 -10.03 -12.22 5.83
C SER A 389 -8.77 -11.71 6.53
N SER A 390 -8.56 -10.40 6.61
CA SER A 390 -7.38 -9.81 7.22
C SER A 390 -7.59 -9.58 8.71
N GLU A 391 -6.72 -10.15 9.55
CA GLU A 391 -6.72 -9.99 10.99
C GLU A 391 -5.37 -9.49 11.50
N PHE A 392 -5.39 -8.69 12.56
CA PHE A 392 -4.21 -8.14 13.21
C PHE A 392 -4.10 -8.65 14.65
N VAL A 393 -2.90 -9.12 15.00
CA VAL A 393 -2.67 -9.76 16.31
C VAL A 393 -2.70 -8.74 17.45
N ASN A 394 -2.13 -7.55 17.23
CA ASN A 394 -2.00 -6.51 18.26
C ASN A 394 -2.40 -5.12 17.72
N SER A 395 -3.70 -4.84 17.74
CA SER A 395 -4.24 -3.54 17.30
C SER A 395 -3.83 -2.39 18.23
N ALA A 396 -3.67 -2.63 19.52
CA ALA A 396 -3.27 -1.61 20.47
C ALA A 396 -1.86 -1.08 20.17
N LEU A 397 -0.95 -1.96 19.77
CA LEU A 397 0.40 -1.57 19.32
C LEU A 397 0.30 -0.68 18.06
N ILE A 398 -0.51 -1.08 17.08
CA ILE A 398 -0.67 -0.31 15.84
C ILE A 398 -1.26 1.06 16.13
N THR A 399 -2.28 1.16 16.99
CA THR A 399 -2.87 2.43 17.39
C THR A 399 -1.84 3.34 18.09
N THR A 400 -0.99 2.77 18.94
CA THR A 400 0.09 3.52 19.60
C THR A 400 1.12 4.02 18.59
N LEU A 401 1.50 3.19 17.62
CA LEU A 401 2.45 3.58 16.56
C LEU A 401 1.87 4.66 15.65
N LEU A 402 0.59 4.59 15.32
CA LEU A 402 -0.11 5.65 14.57
C LEU A 402 -0.14 6.96 15.35
N ALA A 403 -0.34 6.92 16.67
CA ALA A 403 -0.25 8.11 17.52
C ALA A 403 1.18 8.70 17.55
N GLN A 404 2.22 7.86 17.54
CA GLN A 404 3.61 8.30 17.44
C GLN A 404 3.95 8.88 16.06
N LEU A 405 3.34 8.38 14.97
CA LEU A 405 3.42 9.00 13.64
C LEU A 405 2.87 10.43 13.67
N LEU A 406 1.69 10.61 14.27
CA LEU A 406 1.08 11.92 14.43
C LEU A 406 1.93 12.85 15.29
N GLY A 407 2.61 12.31 16.30
CA GLY A 407 3.59 13.02 17.11
C GLY A 407 4.90 13.36 16.39
N GLY A 408 5.11 12.85 15.18
CA GLY A 408 6.34 13.06 14.40
C GLY A 408 7.55 12.25 14.88
N GLN A 409 7.32 11.28 15.76
CA GLN A 409 8.37 10.42 16.35
C GLN A 409 8.76 9.26 15.45
N LEU A 410 7.87 8.84 14.54
CA LEU A 410 8.08 7.73 13.62
C LEU A 410 7.78 8.15 12.17
N GLY A 411 8.44 7.47 11.23
CA GLY A 411 8.17 7.60 9.80
C GLY A 411 7.10 6.62 9.29
N VAL A 412 6.53 6.90 8.13
CA VAL A 412 5.57 5.98 7.46
C VAL A 412 6.19 4.60 7.20
N PRO A 413 7.47 4.45 6.77
CA PRO A 413 8.07 3.13 6.56
C PRO A 413 8.10 2.27 7.82
N ASP A 414 8.46 2.87 8.98
CA ASP A 414 8.60 2.14 10.25
C ASP A 414 7.25 1.57 10.72
N ILE A 415 6.19 2.36 10.56
CA ILE A 415 4.82 1.94 10.90
C ILE A 415 4.32 0.89 9.93
N TRP A 416 4.60 1.07 8.65
CA TRP A 416 4.21 0.10 7.63
C TRP A 416 4.79 -1.28 7.92
N ASP A 417 6.08 -1.35 8.24
CA ASP A 417 6.75 -2.60 8.62
C ASP A 417 6.13 -3.23 9.88
N ALA A 418 5.74 -2.42 10.84
CA ALA A 418 5.08 -2.90 12.05
C ALA A 418 3.67 -3.44 11.76
N ILE A 419 2.88 -2.75 10.93
CA ILE A 419 1.54 -3.18 10.48
C ILE A 419 1.66 -4.50 9.70
N ALA A 420 2.56 -4.57 8.73
CA ALA A 420 2.75 -5.74 7.89
C ALA A 420 3.17 -6.99 8.69
N LYS A 421 3.98 -6.82 9.75
CA LYS A 421 4.37 -7.92 10.65
C LYS A 421 3.24 -8.45 11.53
N GLN A 422 2.24 -7.63 11.82
CA GLN A 422 1.11 -7.99 12.68
C GLN A 422 -0.07 -8.58 11.89
N GLN A 423 -0.08 -8.43 10.57
CA GLN A 423 -1.14 -8.88 9.70
C GLN A 423 -1.10 -10.40 9.49
N ARG A 424 -2.26 -11.03 9.56
CA ARG A 424 -2.48 -12.43 9.21
C ARG A 424 -3.79 -12.54 8.42
N PHE A 425 -3.76 -13.27 7.31
CA PHE A 425 -4.99 -13.63 6.65
C PHE A 425 -5.64 -14.80 7.38
N ARG A 426 -6.85 -14.59 7.86
CA ARG A 426 -7.70 -15.66 8.37
C ARG A 426 -7.93 -16.65 7.25
N LYS A 427 -7.57 -17.90 7.46
CA LYS A 427 -8.08 -18.98 6.60
C LYS A 427 -9.58 -19.00 6.83
N LEU A 428 -10.38 -18.71 5.81
CA LEU A 428 -11.81 -18.94 5.85
C LEU A 428 -12.05 -20.34 6.41
N ALA A 429 -13.10 -20.53 7.21
CA ALA A 429 -13.44 -21.80 7.86
C ALA A 429 -13.92 -22.88 6.85
N ALA A 430 -13.72 -22.65 5.57
CA ALA A 430 -13.76 -23.65 4.53
C ALA A 430 -12.75 -24.76 4.86
N ASP A 431 -13.10 -25.99 4.58
CA ASP A 431 -12.27 -27.20 4.71
C ASP A 431 -10.77 -26.86 4.64
N PRO A 432 -9.94 -27.25 5.65
CA PRO A 432 -8.52 -26.93 5.67
C PRO A 432 -7.74 -27.34 4.41
N LEU A 433 -8.36 -28.07 3.49
CA LEU A 433 -7.83 -28.45 2.19
C LEU A 433 -8.31 -27.59 1.02
N PHE A 434 -9.35 -26.77 1.22
CA PHE A 434 -9.82 -25.83 0.23
C PHE A 434 -8.77 -24.71 0.07
N GLY A 435 -8.08 -24.69 -1.05
CA GLY A 435 -6.99 -23.72 -1.28
C GLY A 435 -5.68 -24.00 -0.55
N SER A 436 -5.50 -25.18 0.03
CA SER A 436 -4.23 -25.59 0.62
C SER A 436 -3.18 -25.76 -0.47
N GLY A 437 -2.40 -24.88 -0.86
CA GLY A 437 -1.32 -24.81 -1.85
C GLY A 437 -0.66 -26.11 -2.39
N ARG A 438 -1.24 -27.26 -2.08
CA ARG A 438 -0.82 -28.57 -2.54
C ARG A 438 -1.47 -28.94 -3.88
N PHE A 439 -2.64 -28.38 -4.20
CA PHE A 439 -3.22 -28.49 -5.52
C PHE A 439 -2.72 -27.38 -6.42
N PRO A 440 -2.35 -27.65 -7.68
CA PRO A 440 -1.93 -26.59 -8.60
C PRO A 440 -3.00 -25.50 -8.63
N ARG A 441 -2.60 -24.27 -8.37
CA ARG A 441 -3.47 -23.10 -8.44
C ARG A 441 -3.83 -22.86 -9.90
N VAL A 442 -4.88 -23.48 -10.37
CA VAL A 442 -5.56 -23.04 -11.57
C VAL A 442 -6.28 -21.74 -11.17
N PRO A 443 -6.22 -20.66 -11.96
CA PRO A 443 -6.99 -19.45 -11.69
C PRO A 443 -8.48 -19.84 -11.74
N GLY A 444 -9.04 -20.15 -10.56
CA GLY A 444 -10.47 -20.41 -10.39
C GLY A 444 -11.16 -19.11 -9.96
N PRO A 445 -12.48 -19.05 -10.02
CA PRO A 445 -13.28 -17.87 -9.63
C PRO A 445 -13.06 -17.42 -8.18
N TRP A 446 -12.41 -18.23 -7.37
CA TRP A 446 -12.03 -17.93 -5.98
C TRP A 446 -10.72 -17.12 -5.84
N HIS A 447 -10.03 -16.86 -6.95
CA HIS A 447 -8.85 -16.00 -6.96
C HIS A 447 -9.24 -14.62 -7.47
N MET A 448 -9.25 -13.66 -6.57
CA MET A 448 -9.28 -12.26 -6.97
C MET A 448 -8.13 -11.99 -7.96
N PRO A 449 -8.38 -11.32 -9.12
CA PRO A 449 -7.32 -10.83 -9.98
C PRO A 449 -6.55 -9.74 -9.25
N GLY A 450 -5.44 -10.10 -8.72
CA GLY A 450 -4.54 -9.25 -7.97
C GLY A 450 -3.52 -10.16 -7.31
N GLY A 451 -2.64 -10.74 -8.15
CA GLY A 451 -1.51 -11.52 -7.64
C GLY A 451 -0.78 -10.68 -6.61
N PHE A 452 -0.56 -11.27 -5.44
CA PHE A 452 0.35 -10.70 -4.45
C PHE A 452 1.59 -10.15 -5.17
N PRO A 453 1.96 -8.90 -4.98
CA PRO A 453 3.25 -8.42 -5.48
C PRO A 453 4.29 -9.40 -4.97
N LYS A 454 5.06 -10.00 -5.89
CA LYS A 454 6.21 -10.81 -5.52
C LYS A 454 7.07 -9.94 -4.62
N GLY A 455 7.08 -10.25 -3.32
CA GLY A 455 8.00 -9.65 -2.39
C GLY A 455 9.43 -9.80 -2.90
N PRO A 456 10.35 -8.95 -2.50
CA PRO A 456 11.73 -9.01 -2.96
C PRO A 456 12.27 -10.42 -2.71
N LYS A 457 12.93 -10.97 -3.73
CA LYS A 457 13.62 -12.26 -3.67
C LYS A 457 14.64 -12.22 -2.52
N GLY A 458 14.32 -12.86 -1.43
CA GLY A 458 15.27 -12.97 -0.30
C GLY A 458 14.55 -13.42 0.97
N GLY A 459 14.51 -14.71 1.24
CA GLY A 459 14.09 -15.22 2.54
C GLY A 459 13.07 -16.35 2.43
N GLY A 460 13.55 -17.58 2.33
CA GLY A 460 12.72 -18.78 2.42
C GLY A 460 11.94 -18.78 3.72
N PHE A 461 10.62 -18.75 3.65
CA PHE A 461 9.74 -19.07 4.77
C PHE A 461 9.87 -20.56 5.09
N ARG A 462 10.68 -20.88 6.07
CA ARG A 462 10.59 -22.14 6.81
C ARG A 462 9.30 -22.08 7.63
N THR A 463 8.23 -22.67 7.16
CA THR A 463 7.10 -23.00 8.03
C THR A 463 7.53 -24.20 8.91
N GLY A 464 8.22 -23.88 10.01
CA GLY A 464 8.38 -24.79 11.13
C GLY A 464 7.13 -24.70 12.00
N GLY A 465 6.28 -25.70 11.91
CA GLY A 465 5.13 -25.88 12.78
C GLY A 465 4.77 -27.35 12.79
N GLY A 466 5.53 -28.13 13.59
CA GLY A 466 5.20 -29.49 13.91
C GLY A 466 3.90 -29.54 14.71
N PHE A 467 2.88 -30.20 14.18
CA PHE A 467 1.86 -30.84 14.99
C PHE A 467 2.03 -32.36 14.85
N GLY A 468 2.64 -32.95 15.88
CA GLY A 468 2.60 -34.36 16.13
C GLY A 468 1.17 -34.77 16.43
N GLY A 469 0.58 -35.54 15.54
CA GLY A 469 -0.64 -36.26 15.75
C GLY A 469 -0.47 -37.61 15.04
N GLY A 470 -0.02 -38.62 15.77
CA GLY A 470 0.22 -39.94 15.24
C GLY A 470 -1.10 -40.62 14.81
N PHE A 471 -1.21 -40.95 13.57
CA PHE A 471 -2.07 -42.03 13.14
C PHE A 471 -1.18 -43.26 12.85
N ARG A 472 -1.17 -44.16 13.81
CA ARG A 472 -0.70 -45.52 13.59
C ARG A 472 -1.76 -46.27 12.75
N THR A 473 -1.55 -46.34 11.46
CA THR A 473 -2.13 -47.44 10.68
C THR A 473 -1.11 -48.54 10.64
N GLY A 474 -1.38 -49.60 11.44
CA GLY A 474 -0.66 -50.84 11.37
C GLY A 474 -0.95 -51.49 10.04
N GLY A 475 0.08 -51.74 9.25
CA GLY A 475 0.10 -52.50 8.03
C GLY A 475 1.55 -52.81 7.75
N GLY A 476 2.08 -53.82 8.48
CA GLY A 476 3.42 -54.31 8.25
C GLY A 476 3.47 -55.00 6.87
N PHE A 477 4.10 -54.35 5.92
CA PHE A 477 4.71 -55.06 4.81
C PHE A 477 6.20 -55.21 5.15
N GLY A 478 6.59 -56.51 5.23
CA GLY A 478 7.86 -57.00 5.68
C GLY A 478 9.02 -56.28 5.03
N GLY A 479 9.94 -55.85 5.87
CA GLY A 479 11.25 -55.40 5.49
C GLY A 479 12.00 -56.52 4.78
N GLY A 480 11.84 -56.60 3.48
CA GLY A 480 12.75 -57.25 2.57
C GLY A 480 13.84 -56.26 2.24
N GLY A 481 14.79 -56.08 3.17
CA GLY A 481 16.02 -55.41 2.84
C GLY A 481 16.70 -56.16 1.71
N PHE A 482 16.82 -55.53 0.56
CA PHE A 482 17.72 -56.02 -0.48
C PHE A 482 19.13 -55.94 0.10
N ARG A 483 19.61 -57.12 0.60
CA ARG A 483 21.01 -57.31 0.88
C ARG A 483 21.71 -57.42 -0.48
N THR A 484 22.19 -56.35 -1.02
CA THR A 484 23.26 -56.42 -1.98
C THR A 484 24.47 -57.00 -1.27
N GLY A 485 24.75 -58.29 -1.56
CA GLY A 485 25.90 -58.96 -1.04
C GLY A 485 27.15 -58.23 -1.47
N GLY A 486 27.74 -57.51 -0.58
CA GLY A 486 29.00 -56.84 -0.77
C GLY A 486 29.92 -57.17 0.38
N LYS A 487 30.65 -58.24 0.28
CA LYS A 487 31.99 -58.29 0.87
C LYS A 487 32.93 -57.78 -0.20
N PHE A 488 33.37 -56.55 -0.02
CA PHE A 488 34.64 -56.07 -0.49
C PHE A 488 35.40 -55.46 0.71
#